data_5fdbd294180eeef1f55ad28a78bd339a
#
_entry.id   5fdbd294180eeef1f55ad28a78bd339a
#
_cell.length_a   1.000
_cell.length_b   1.000
_cell.length_c   1.000
_cell.angle_alpha   90.00
_cell.angle_beta   90.00
_cell.angle_gamma   90.00
#
_symmetry.space_group_name_H-M   'P 1'
#
loop_
_entity.id
_entity.type
_entity.pdbx_description
1 polymer ?
#
loop_
_entity_poly.entity_id
_entity_poly.type
_entity_poly.pdbx_seq_one_letter_code
_entity_poly.pdbx_strand_id
1 'polypeptide(L)'
;FYLLRDMGYVNKIFRGIGPGAETPATEKMWIAGVEKFAIGGACQLLHVMDHVIAVRGVRLYLPARKEGIIPGASNLRLWRSVGERAARQAILSGREWVAGEPDADLICDEIVQDGEMDEAIDARVTALTSSGLINASANRAAMRVGQEPIELFREYMATYAHEQAYCHLSPALVRNLEEHWNADRRSL
;
A
#
# COMPACT_ATOMS: atom_id res chain seq x y z
N PHE A 1 6.57 -25.14 -3.34
CA PHE A 1 6.94 -24.80 -1.94
C PHE A 1 7.38 -23.34 -1.83
N TYR A 2 8.38 -22.91 -2.59
CA TYR A 2 8.91 -21.52 -2.53
C TYR A 2 7.84 -20.47 -2.85
N LEU A 3 7.01 -20.69 -3.86
CA LEU A 3 5.93 -19.78 -4.22
C LEU A 3 4.96 -19.55 -3.05
N LEU A 4 4.53 -20.61 -2.37
CA LEU A 4 3.62 -20.48 -1.23
C LEU A 4 4.26 -19.76 -0.04
N ARG A 5 5.55 -20.01 0.20
CA ARG A 5 6.31 -19.29 1.22
C ARG A 5 6.40 -17.81 0.91
N ASP A 6 6.75 -17.48 -0.33
CA ASP A 6 6.95 -16.09 -0.74
C ASP A 6 5.62 -15.31 -0.76
N MET A 7 4.52 -15.93 -1.19
CA MET A 7 3.17 -15.37 -1.03
C MET A 7 2.81 -15.14 0.44
N GLY A 8 3.22 -16.03 1.34
CA GLY A 8 3.03 -15.86 2.78
C GLY A 8 3.76 -14.63 3.32
N TYR A 9 4.99 -14.38 2.89
CA TYR A 9 5.75 -13.18 3.28
C TYR A 9 5.15 -11.91 2.69
N VAL A 10 4.79 -11.91 1.42
CA VAL A 10 4.11 -10.77 0.77
C VAL A 10 2.82 -10.42 1.51
N ASN A 11 2.00 -11.41 1.87
CA ASN A 11 0.81 -11.17 2.66
C ASN A 11 1.08 -10.55 4.03
N LYS A 12 2.16 -10.98 4.72
CA LYS A 12 2.58 -10.36 5.98
C LYS A 12 2.97 -8.90 5.77
N ILE A 13 3.80 -8.61 4.76
CA ILE A 13 4.22 -7.25 4.41
C ILE A 13 2.99 -6.36 4.12
N PHE A 14 2.08 -6.81 3.28
CA PHE A 14 0.86 -6.06 2.97
C PHE A 14 -0.12 -5.92 4.15
N ARG A 15 0.08 -6.62 5.23
CA ARG A 15 -0.60 -6.39 6.51
C ARG A 15 0.17 -5.48 7.46
N GLY A 16 1.32 -4.96 7.04
CA GLY A 16 2.19 -4.17 7.91
C GLY A 16 2.85 -5.00 9.01
N ILE A 17 3.13 -6.27 8.76
CA ILE A 17 3.78 -7.18 9.71
C ILE A 17 5.17 -7.52 9.17
N GLY A 18 6.20 -7.12 9.89
CA GLY A 18 7.57 -7.49 9.56
C GLY A 18 7.85 -8.98 9.72
N PRO A 19 8.84 -9.54 9.01
CA PRO A 19 9.30 -10.90 9.24
C PRO A 19 9.72 -11.08 10.70
N GLY A 20 9.23 -12.14 11.36
CA GLY A 20 9.54 -12.42 12.76
C GLY A 20 8.80 -11.57 13.79
N ALA A 21 7.96 -10.63 13.40
CA ALA A 21 7.13 -9.83 14.30
C ALA A 21 5.94 -10.66 14.79
N GLU A 22 6.19 -11.58 15.68
CA GLU A 22 5.15 -12.46 16.27
C GLU A 22 4.63 -11.92 17.60
N THR A 23 5.38 -10.98 18.20
CA THR A 23 5.01 -10.34 19.46
C THR A 23 5.07 -8.82 19.34
N PRO A 24 4.29 -8.05 20.13
CA PRO A 24 4.35 -6.59 20.14
C PRO A 24 5.75 -6.02 20.38
N ALA A 25 6.57 -6.71 21.17
CA ALA A 25 7.92 -6.28 21.51
C ALA A 25 8.90 -6.31 20.32
N THR A 26 8.61 -7.08 19.28
CA THR A 26 9.45 -7.20 18.08
C THR A 26 8.87 -6.44 16.89
N GLU A 27 7.64 -5.96 17.00
CA GLU A 27 6.99 -5.19 15.95
C GLU A 27 7.57 -3.76 15.90
N LYS A 28 7.99 -3.33 14.72
CA LYS A 28 8.55 -2.00 14.48
C LYS A 28 7.52 -1.07 13.84
N MET A 29 7.69 0.22 14.04
CA MET A 29 7.00 1.25 13.28
C MET A 29 7.55 1.27 11.83
N TRP A 30 6.67 1.54 10.88
CA TRP A 30 6.99 1.58 9.46
C TRP A 30 6.79 2.99 8.93
N ILE A 31 7.85 3.55 8.36
CA ILE A 31 7.83 4.86 7.70
C ILE A 31 8.10 4.63 6.21
N ALA A 32 7.31 5.26 5.35
CA ALA A 32 7.55 5.29 3.92
C ALA A 32 8.05 6.65 3.48
N GLY A 33 9.16 6.67 2.73
CA GLY A 33 9.60 7.83 1.96
C GLY A 33 9.29 7.62 0.48
N VAL A 34 8.57 8.54 -0.14
CA VAL A 34 8.18 8.46 -1.56
C VAL A 34 8.79 9.62 -2.31
N GLU A 35 9.86 9.36 -3.08
CA GLU A 35 10.61 10.40 -3.78
C GLU A 35 10.17 10.63 -5.23
N LYS A 36 9.66 9.60 -5.91
CA LYS A 36 9.33 9.69 -7.35
C LYS A 36 7.89 9.32 -7.66
N PHE A 37 7.44 8.16 -7.23
CA PHE A 37 6.07 7.68 -7.40
C PHE A 37 5.77 6.51 -6.47
N ALA A 38 4.49 6.28 -6.17
CA ALA A 38 4.03 5.03 -5.60
C ALA A 38 2.85 4.50 -6.41
N ILE A 39 3.12 3.47 -7.21
CA ILE A 39 2.19 2.91 -8.19
C ILE A 39 1.91 1.45 -7.86
N GLY A 40 0.67 1.00 -7.99
CA GLY A 40 0.28 -0.39 -7.82
C GLY A 40 0.65 -0.93 -6.44
N GLY A 41 1.54 -1.93 -6.38
CA GLY A 41 1.99 -2.54 -5.13
C GLY A 41 2.62 -1.55 -4.15
N ALA A 42 3.40 -0.58 -4.63
CA ALA A 42 3.97 0.48 -3.79
C ALA A 42 2.85 1.33 -3.15
N CYS A 43 1.85 1.75 -3.91
CA CYS A 43 0.71 2.49 -3.38
C CYS A 43 -0.08 1.66 -2.35
N GLN A 44 -0.22 0.34 -2.58
CA GLN A 44 -0.85 -0.56 -1.61
C GLN A 44 -0.11 -0.63 -0.27
N LEU A 45 1.24 -0.56 -0.29
CA LEU A 45 2.05 -0.59 0.93
C LEU A 45 1.81 0.65 1.79
N LEU A 46 1.51 1.81 1.20
CA LEU A 46 1.26 3.03 1.96
C LEU A 46 0.09 2.89 2.95
N HIS A 47 -0.90 2.04 2.65
CA HIS A 47 -2.06 1.82 3.54
C HIS A 47 -1.74 1.07 4.84
N VAL A 48 -0.54 0.54 4.98
CA VAL A 48 -0.07 -0.18 6.18
C VAL A 48 1.15 0.47 6.83
N MET A 49 1.61 1.59 6.30
CA MET A 49 2.63 2.42 6.90
C MET A 49 2.06 3.18 8.09
N ASP A 50 2.90 3.45 9.07
CA ASP A 50 2.54 4.23 10.25
C ASP A 50 2.78 5.73 10.01
N HIS A 51 3.61 6.05 9.01
CA HIS A 51 3.83 7.41 8.54
C HIS A 51 4.30 7.40 7.08
N VAL A 52 3.77 8.30 6.28
CA VAL A 52 4.09 8.45 4.86
C VAL A 52 4.60 9.86 4.60
N ILE A 53 5.86 9.96 4.18
CA ILE A 53 6.50 11.21 3.74
C ILE A 53 6.60 11.17 2.22
N ALA A 54 6.19 12.21 1.53
CA ALA A 54 6.26 12.25 0.08
C ALA A 54 6.87 13.57 -0.44
N VAL A 55 7.68 13.48 -1.47
CA VAL A 55 8.15 14.65 -2.20
C VAL A 55 6.97 15.28 -2.96
N ARG A 56 6.86 16.59 -2.91
CA ARG A 56 5.81 17.36 -3.61
C ARG A 56 5.75 17.00 -5.09
N GLY A 57 4.55 16.76 -5.59
CA GLY A 57 4.31 16.43 -6.99
C GLY A 57 4.38 14.93 -7.32
N VAL A 58 4.75 14.09 -6.37
CA VAL A 58 4.77 12.63 -6.53
C VAL A 58 3.37 12.09 -6.80
N ARG A 59 3.25 11.16 -7.75
CA ARG A 59 1.99 10.52 -8.12
C ARG A 59 1.80 9.20 -7.37
N LEU A 60 0.58 9.03 -6.84
CA LEU A 60 0.15 7.86 -6.08
C LEU A 60 -1.11 7.31 -6.74
N TYR A 61 -1.10 6.06 -7.22
CA TYR A 61 -2.29 5.48 -7.85
C TYR A 61 -2.25 3.95 -8.00
N LEU A 62 -3.41 3.40 -8.36
CA LEU A 62 -3.64 1.97 -8.56
C LEU A 62 -4.00 1.71 -10.03
N PRO A 63 -3.08 1.21 -10.87
CA PRO A 63 -3.32 0.99 -12.30
C PRO A 63 -4.16 -0.27 -12.59
N ALA A 64 -4.48 -1.07 -11.59
CA ALA A 64 -5.08 -2.39 -11.71
C ALA A 64 -6.30 -2.46 -12.64
N ARG A 65 -7.14 -1.40 -12.67
CA ARG A 65 -8.27 -1.31 -13.60
C ARG A 65 -7.81 -1.31 -15.06
N LYS A 66 -6.77 -0.55 -15.39
CA LYS A 66 -6.21 -0.50 -16.76
C LYS A 66 -5.55 -1.83 -17.12
N GLU A 67 -4.97 -2.49 -16.15
CA GLU A 67 -4.32 -3.79 -16.31
C GLU A 67 -5.33 -4.94 -16.41
N GLY A 68 -6.55 -4.76 -15.89
CA GLY A 68 -7.59 -5.80 -15.89
C GLY A 68 -7.47 -6.77 -14.71
N ILE A 69 -6.91 -6.30 -13.59
CA ILE A 69 -6.72 -7.08 -12.36
C ILE A 69 -7.30 -6.35 -11.14
N ILE A 70 -7.33 -7.04 -10.01
CA ILE A 70 -7.72 -6.45 -8.72
C ILE A 70 -6.48 -5.86 -8.04
N PRO A 71 -6.56 -4.64 -7.46
CA PRO A 71 -5.41 -4.01 -6.80
C PRO A 71 -5.14 -4.60 -5.40
N GLY A 72 -4.89 -5.90 -5.31
CA GLY A 72 -4.54 -6.61 -4.09
C GLY A 72 -5.45 -6.28 -2.92
N ALA A 73 -4.88 -5.92 -1.78
CA ALA A 73 -5.63 -5.57 -0.57
C ALA A 73 -6.10 -4.10 -0.50
N SER A 74 -5.91 -3.31 -1.56
CA SER A 74 -6.42 -1.93 -1.57
C SER A 74 -7.94 -1.86 -1.49
N ASN A 75 -8.67 -2.83 -2.06
CA ASN A 75 -10.12 -2.90 -1.92
C ASN A 75 -10.57 -3.06 -0.45
N LEU A 76 -9.72 -3.67 0.37
CA LEU A 76 -9.97 -3.84 1.80
C LEU A 76 -9.55 -2.61 2.62
N ARG A 77 -8.49 -1.90 2.21
CA ARG A 77 -7.80 -0.92 3.08
C ARG A 77 -7.95 0.53 2.66
N LEU A 78 -7.96 0.81 1.36
CA LEU A 78 -7.90 2.19 0.85
C LEU A 78 -9.01 3.09 1.42
N TRP A 79 -10.24 2.58 1.48
CA TRP A 79 -11.39 3.35 1.97
C TRP A 79 -11.26 3.81 3.43
N ARG A 80 -10.42 3.14 4.24
CA ARG A 80 -10.16 3.53 5.62
C ARG A 80 -9.40 4.85 5.73
N SER A 81 -8.54 5.12 4.76
CA SER A 81 -7.75 6.37 4.69
C SER A 81 -8.52 7.46 3.94
N VAL A 82 -8.99 7.15 2.73
CA VAL A 82 -9.52 8.17 1.80
C VAL A 82 -11.06 8.26 1.78
N GLY A 83 -11.73 7.40 2.53
CA GLY A 83 -13.18 7.26 2.49
C GLY A 83 -13.68 6.44 1.29
N GLU A 84 -14.90 5.92 1.40
CA GLU A 84 -15.46 4.99 0.41
C GLU A 84 -15.57 5.59 -0.99
N ARG A 85 -15.98 6.84 -1.09
CA ARG A 85 -16.20 7.50 -2.39
C ARG A 85 -14.90 7.65 -3.18
N ALA A 86 -13.84 8.15 -2.56
CA ALA A 86 -12.54 8.31 -3.19
C ALA A 86 -11.89 6.96 -3.52
N ALA A 87 -12.04 5.97 -2.64
CA ALA A 87 -11.57 4.61 -2.90
C ALA A 87 -12.24 3.99 -4.13
N ARG A 88 -13.57 4.12 -4.26
CA ARG A 88 -14.31 3.67 -5.47
C ARG A 88 -13.81 4.37 -6.73
N GLN A 89 -13.57 5.67 -6.66
CA GLN A 89 -13.03 6.43 -7.81
C GLN A 89 -11.63 5.93 -8.21
N ALA A 90 -10.74 5.68 -7.24
CA ALA A 90 -9.41 5.18 -7.51
C ALA A 90 -9.44 3.78 -8.15
N ILE A 91 -10.19 2.85 -7.55
CA ILE A 91 -10.23 1.45 -7.96
C ILE A 91 -11.01 1.27 -9.27
N LEU A 92 -12.19 1.91 -9.40
CA LEU A 92 -13.11 1.68 -10.52
C LEU A 92 -12.96 2.69 -11.65
N SER A 93 -12.41 3.89 -11.39
CA SER A 93 -12.32 4.97 -12.38
C SER A 93 -10.90 5.48 -12.62
N GLY A 94 -9.91 5.02 -11.81
CA GLY A 94 -8.50 5.37 -11.99
C GLY A 94 -8.15 6.77 -11.49
N ARG A 95 -8.81 7.23 -10.39
CA ARG A 95 -8.38 8.44 -9.68
C ARG A 95 -6.96 8.28 -9.18
N GLU A 96 -6.17 9.32 -9.32
CA GLU A 96 -4.81 9.43 -8.82
C GLU A 96 -4.74 10.55 -7.78
N TRP A 97 -3.74 10.50 -6.93
CA TRP A 97 -3.38 11.57 -6.00
C TRP A 97 -2.01 12.11 -6.35
N VAL A 98 -1.82 13.40 -6.11
CA VAL A 98 -0.54 14.10 -6.30
C VAL A 98 -0.13 14.69 -4.95
N ALA A 99 1.03 14.29 -4.45
CA ALA A 99 1.54 14.75 -3.16
C ALA A 99 1.64 16.28 -3.11
N GLY A 100 1.02 16.87 -2.08
CA GLY A 100 0.89 18.33 -1.93
C GLY A 100 -0.40 18.93 -2.51
N GLU A 101 -1.25 18.13 -3.16
CA GLU A 101 -2.63 18.49 -3.44
C GLU A 101 -3.50 18.16 -2.22
N PRO A 102 -4.58 18.91 -1.96
CA PRO A 102 -5.34 18.80 -0.72
C PRO A 102 -5.91 17.41 -0.39
N ASP A 103 -6.20 16.60 -1.39
CA ASP A 103 -6.75 15.26 -1.22
C ASP A 103 -5.67 14.18 -1.00
N ALA A 104 -4.41 14.50 -1.24
CA ALA A 104 -3.28 13.61 -0.95
C ALA A 104 -2.94 13.54 0.55
N ASP A 105 -3.38 14.50 1.36
CA ASP A 105 -3.22 14.52 2.82
C ASP A 105 -3.93 13.32 3.51
N LEU A 106 -4.81 12.65 2.78
CA LEU A 106 -5.45 11.40 3.25
C LEU A 106 -4.55 10.16 3.11
N ILE A 107 -3.42 10.29 2.39
CA ILE A 107 -2.46 9.20 2.15
C ILE A 107 -1.06 9.59 2.62
N CYS A 108 -0.68 10.86 2.48
CA CYS A 108 0.62 11.40 2.84
C CYS A 108 0.49 12.23 4.12
N ASP A 109 1.24 11.86 5.16
CA ASP A 109 1.23 12.58 6.43
C ASP A 109 2.14 13.82 6.41
N GLU A 110 3.16 13.80 5.54
CA GLU A 110 4.14 14.87 5.44
C GLU A 110 4.58 15.08 3.99
N ILE A 111 4.68 16.34 3.57
CA ILE A 111 5.13 16.71 2.22
C ILE A 111 6.44 17.49 2.34
N VAL A 112 7.47 17.00 1.64
CA VAL A 112 8.80 17.58 1.61
C VAL A 112 9.18 18.06 0.20
N GLN A 113 10.24 18.86 0.10
CA GLN A 113 10.85 19.18 -1.19
C GLN A 113 11.87 18.12 -1.60
N ASP A 114 12.28 18.15 -2.86
CA ASP A 114 13.33 17.27 -3.34
C ASP A 114 14.63 17.50 -2.56
N GLY A 115 15.27 16.41 -2.12
CA GLY A 115 16.48 16.41 -1.31
C GLY A 115 16.28 16.52 0.20
N GLU A 116 15.05 16.69 0.71
CA GLU A 116 14.76 16.81 2.15
C GLU A 116 14.33 15.47 2.80
N MET A 117 14.24 14.40 2.03
CA MET A 117 13.66 13.13 2.49
C MET A 117 14.40 12.52 3.68
N ASP A 118 15.72 12.45 3.63
CA ASP A 118 16.53 11.82 4.68
C ASP A 118 16.38 12.55 6.02
N GLU A 119 16.42 13.89 6.00
CA GLU A 119 16.23 14.71 7.19
C GLU A 119 14.81 14.52 7.78
N ALA A 120 13.80 14.47 6.95
CA ALA A 120 12.41 14.25 7.37
C ALA A 120 12.22 12.86 8.00
N ILE A 121 12.81 11.82 7.40
CA ILE A 121 12.78 10.46 7.96
C ILE A 121 13.46 10.43 9.33
N ASP A 122 14.65 11.00 9.48
CA ASP A 122 15.40 11.02 10.74
C ASP A 122 14.63 11.78 11.83
N ALA A 123 14.04 12.92 11.49
CA ALA A 123 13.19 13.68 12.40
C ALA A 123 11.96 12.85 12.85
N ARG A 124 11.32 12.15 11.91
CA ARG A 124 10.15 11.31 12.21
C ARG A 124 10.52 10.09 13.07
N VAL A 125 11.61 9.42 12.77
CA VAL A 125 12.14 8.31 13.58
C VAL A 125 12.38 8.79 15.01
N THR A 126 13.04 9.93 15.18
CA THR A 126 13.30 10.53 16.50
C THR A 126 11.99 10.82 17.23
N ALA A 127 11.01 11.44 16.58
CA ALA A 127 9.72 11.76 17.18
C ALA A 127 8.95 10.51 17.62
N LEU A 128 8.87 9.49 16.76
CA LEU A 128 8.13 8.25 17.04
C LEU A 128 8.78 7.38 18.11
N THR A 129 10.10 7.50 18.31
CA THR A 129 10.85 6.70 19.29
C THR A 129 11.02 7.38 20.63
N SER A 130 10.74 8.67 20.73
CA SER A 130 10.95 9.49 21.93
C SER A 130 10.19 9.02 23.17
N SER A 131 9.01 8.43 23.00
CA SER A 131 8.15 7.94 24.11
C SER A 131 8.31 6.44 24.39
N GLY A 132 9.28 5.78 23.75
CA GLY A 132 9.55 4.35 23.89
C GLY A 132 8.86 3.47 22.87
N LEU A 133 9.60 2.47 22.36
CA LEU A 133 9.16 1.59 21.28
C LEU A 133 8.08 0.58 21.70
N ILE A 134 8.09 0.14 22.97
CA ILE A 134 7.13 -0.88 23.45
C ILE A 134 5.71 -0.38 23.37
N ASN A 135 5.47 0.87 23.79
CA ASN A 135 4.15 1.48 23.74
C ASN A 135 3.68 1.63 22.28
N ALA A 136 4.53 2.14 21.41
CA ALA A 136 4.21 2.30 19.98
C ALA A 136 3.86 0.96 19.32
N SER A 137 4.67 -0.09 19.55
CA SER A 137 4.44 -1.43 19.02
C SER A 137 3.14 -2.05 19.53
N ALA A 138 2.83 -1.90 20.82
CA ALA A 138 1.60 -2.42 21.41
C ALA A 138 0.35 -1.71 20.85
N ASN A 139 0.39 -0.39 20.73
CA ASN A 139 -0.72 0.36 20.12
C ASN A 139 -0.92 -0.02 18.65
N ARG A 140 0.17 -0.15 17.87
CA ARG A 140 0.12 -0.58 16.49
C ARG A 140 -0.54 -1.96 16.34
N ALA A 141 -0.16 -2.91 17.17
CA ALA A 141 -0.76 -4.25 17.19
C ALA A 141 -2.25 -4.20 17.53
N ALA A 142 -2.64 -3.41 18.54
CA ALA A 142 -4.04 -3.24 18.94
C ALA A 142 -4.88 -2.57 17.83
N MET A 143 -4.36 -1.52 17.20
CA MET A 143 -5.03 -0.86 16.06
C MET A 143 -5.27 -1.85 14.91
N ARG A 144 -4.29 -2.68 14.57
CA ARG A 144 -4.43 -3.68 13.51
C ARG A 144 -5.55 -4.68 13.80
N VAL A 145 -5.67 -5.16 15.03
CA VAL A 145 -6.76 -6.07 15.42
C VAL A 145 -8.12 -5.39 15.27
N GLY A 146 -8.23 -4.12 15.65
CA GLY A 146 -9.47 -3.35 15.51
C GLY A 146 -9.83 -3.02 14.07
N GLN A 147 -8.83 -2.70 13.25
CA GLN A 147 -9.03 -2.31 11.86
C GLN A 147 -9.22 -3.49 10.90
N GLU A 148 -8.53 -4.59 11.16
CA GLU A 148 -8.48 -5.75 10.26
C GLU A 148 -8.37 -7.08 11.05
N PRO A 149 -9.47 -7.52 11.65
CA PRO A 149 -9.54 -8.84 12.26
C PRO A 149 -9.10 -9.93 11.27
N ILE A 150 -8.43 -10.96 11.76
CA ILE A 150 -7.84 -11.99 10.87
C ILE A 150 -8.90 -12.71 10.04
N GLU A 151 -10.10 -12.88 10.55
CA GLU A 151 -11.23 -13.49 9.85
C GLU A 151 -11.69 -12.64 8.67
N LEU A 152 -11.78 -11.33 8.85
CA LEU A 152 -12.11 -10.40 7.75
C LEU A 152 -11.03 -10.45 6.66
N PHE A 153 -9.75 -10.50 7.05
CA PHE A 153 -8.66 -10.62 6.08
C PHE A 153 -8.71 -11.95 5.33
N ARG A 154 -9.00 -13.06 6.01
CA ARG A 154 -9.14 -14.39 5.38
C ARG A 154 -10.30 -14.45 4.38
N GLU A 155 -11.46 -13.94 4.78
CA GLU A 155 -12.63 -13.85 3.90
C GLU A 155 -12.34 -13.00 2.66
N TYR A 156 -11.72 -11.84 2.88
CA TYR A 156 -11.29 -10.97 1.78
C TYR A 156 -10.33 -11.70 0.85
N MET A 157 -9.31 -12.38 1.36
CA MET A 157 -8.32 -13.08 0.54
C MET A 157 -8.92 -14.26 -0.23
N ALA A 158 -9.90 -14.95 0.34
CA ALA A 158 -10.62 -16.01 -0.38
C ALA A 158 -11.39 -15.43 -1.58
N THR A 159 -12.14 -14.36 -1.35
CA THR A 159 -12.86 -13.62 -2.41
C THR A 159 -11.89 -13.07 -3.46
N TYR A 160 -10.81 -12.42 -3.00
CA TYR A 160 -9.78 -11.90 -3.90
C TYR A 160 -9.17 -12.99 -4.79
N ALA A 161 -8.80 -14.13 -4.22
CA ALA A 161 -8.19 -15.22 -5.01
C ALA A 161 -9.15 -15.76 -6.07
N HIS A 162 -10.43 -15.92 -5.72
CA HIS A 162 -11.47 -16.35 -6.63
C HIS A 162 -11.68 -15.35 -7.78
N GLU A 163 -11.95 -14.09 -7.45
CA GLU A 163 -12.22 -13.04 -8.45
C GLU A 163 -10.97 -12.72 -9.31
N GLN A 164 -9.77 -12.75 -8.70
CA GLN A 164 -8.52 -12.55 -9.44
C GLN A 164 -8.28 -13.66 -10.46
N ALA A 165 -8.68 -14.90 -10.18
CA ALA A 165 -8.59 -15.98 -11.14
C ALA A 165 -9.44 -15.70 -12.39
N TYR A 166 -10.65 -15.16 -12.24
CA TYR A 166 -11.47 -14.71 -13.37
C TYR A 166 -10.81 -13.58 -14.15
N CYS A 167 -10.20 -12.60 -13.47
CA CYS A 167 -9.43 -11.55 -14.14
C CYS A 167 -8.31 -12.14 -15.02
N HIS A 168 -7.57 -13.12 -14.50
CA HIS A 168 -6.46 -13.76 -15.21
C HIS A 168 -6.92 -14.58 -16.42
N LEU A 169 -8.12 -15.09 -16.42
CA LEU A 169 -8.73 -15.81 -17.55
C LEU A 169 -9.40 -14.86 -18.57
N SER A 170 -9.46 -13.57 -18.27
CA SER A 170 -10.13 -12.59 -19.11
C SER A 170 -9.30 -12.27 -20.36
N PRO A 171 -9.90 -12.29 -21.58
CA PRO A 171 -9.25 -11.79 -22.79
C PRO A 171 -8.82 -10.31 -22.70
N ALA A 172 -9.46 -9.54 -21.82
CA ALA A 172 -9.12 -8.14 -21.57
C ALA A 172 -7.73 -8.00 -20.95
N LEU A 173 -7.34 -8.87 -20.02
CA LEU A 173 -6.01 -8.85 -19.43
C LEU A 173 -4.93 -9.06 -20.49
N VAL A 174 -5.11 -10.05 -21.36
CA VAL A 174 -4.15 -10.36 -22.45
C VAL A 174 -3.97 -9.14 -23.35
N ARG A 175 -5.08 -8.53 -23.81
CA ARG A 175 -5.01 -7.31 -24.64
C ARG A 175 -4.31 -6.16 -23.91
N ASN A 176 -4.66 -5.92 -22.65
CA ASN A 176 -4.07 -4.84 -21.87
C ASN A 176 -2.56 -5.02 -21.65
N LEU A 177 -2.11 -6.26 -21.42
CA LEU A 177 -0.69 -6.58 -21.33
C LEU A 177 0.03 -6.40 -22.67
N GLU A 178 -0.58 -6.78 -23.77
CA GLU A 178 -0.02 -6.60 -25.12
C GLU A 178 0.08 -5.12 -25.50
N GLU A 179 -0.95 -4.33 -25.19
CA GLU A 179 -1.01 -2.90 -25.53
C GLU A 179 -0.09 -2.05 -24.65
N HIS A 180 -0.04 -2.32 -23.34
CA HIS A 180 0.64 -1.43 -22.39
C HIS A 180 2.00 -1.95 -21.94
N TRP A 181 2.16 -3.25 -21.75
CA TRP A 181 3.42 -3.82 -21.24
C TRP A 181 4.45 -4.12 -22.33
N ASN A 182 3.99 -4.50 -23.52
CA ASN A 182 4.89 -4.77 -24.65
C ASN A 182 5.24 -3.53 -25.48
N ALA A 183 4.49 -2.44 -25.36
CA ALA A 183 4.79 -1.19 -26.05
C ALA A 183 6.13 -0.59 -25.58
N ASP A 184 6.38 -0.59 -24.27
CA ASP A 184 7.61 -0.05 -23.67
C ASP A 184 8.86 -0.88 -24.00
N ARG A 185 8.71 -2.19 -24.24
CA ARG A 185 9.84 -3.06 -24.64
C ARG A 185 10.23 -2.94 -26.12
N ARG A 186 9.39 -2.37 -26.95
CA ARG A 186 9.69 -2.14 -28.38
C ARG A 186 10.39 -0.79 -28.62
N SER A 187 10.46 0.06 -27.60
CA SER A 187 11.11 1.38 -27.64
C SER A 187 12.48 1.40 -26.95
N LEU A 188 12.95 0.24 -26.44
CA LEU A 188 14.30 0.01 -25.92
C LEU A 188 15.12 -0.87 -26.90
#